data_7934c5ad02643d1b5ebf88382498e781
#
_entry.id   7934c5ad02643d1b5ebf88382498e781
#
_cell.length_a   1.000
_cell.length_b   1.000
_cell.length_c   1.000
_cell.angle_alpha   90.00
_cell.angle_beta   90.00
_cell.angle_gamma   90.00
#
_symmetry.space_group_name_H-M   'P 1'
#
loop_
_entity.id
_entity.type
_entity.pdbx_description
1 polymer ?
#
loop_
_entity_poly.entity_id
_entity_poly.type
_entity_poly.pdbx_seq_one_letter_code
_entity_poly.pdbx_strand_id
1 'polypeptide(L)'
;MTSKLLQPIQVGNLTFKNRIMFPPLTTGYEERDGSIGPRSLAFYTRLAQGGCSYIVIGDVAPVRTASPTPKLYDESQIEMYKKLADALHEHDCKVALQLFHPEYDVQGVGKMIMEAGIAGQLAAKAKAANDVEEAEKQQKICDELTKGAYAKLHHDMQHFVTEASVDQLTAIKNSIAQCARKAQKAGIDAIEIHGDRLLGSLCSKLLNHRTDNYGGSLENRTRYALEVLQAIKEAAPSMMVEYKLPIITVNPDGSLRGKGGLLEDEAVEFAKMLDAAGIDMIQVAQANH
;
A
#
# COMPACT_ATOMS: atom_id res chain seq x y z
N MET A 1 3.35 1.09 -40.85
CA MET A 1 3.88 0.28 -39.73
C MET A 1 3.06 0.65 -38.47
N THR A 2 2.42 -0.33 -37.84
CA THR A 2 1.71 -0.11 -36.58
C THR A 2 2.73 0.23 -35.50
N SER A 3 2.49 1.26 -34.71
CA SER A 3 3.37 1.62 -33.58
C SER A 3 3.56 0.42 -32.64
N LYS A 4 4.77 0.16 -32.19
CA LYS A 4 5.06 -0.88 -31.17
C LYS A 4 4.25 -0.67 -29.89
N LEU A 5 3.91 0.59 -29.56
CA LEU A 5 3.09 0.93 -28.40
C LEU A 5 1.71 0.26 -28.43
N LEU A 6 1.14 0.09 -29.63
CA LEU A 6 -0.20 -0.49 -29.82
C LEU A 6 -0.17 -2.01 -30.08
N GLN A 7 1.00 -2.62 -30.04
CA GLN A 7 1.12 -4.08 -30.21
C GLN A 7 0.94 -4.78 -28.84
N PRO A 8 0.32 -5.96 -28.84
CA PRO A 8 0.17 -6.74 -27.63
C PRO A 8 1.52 -7.16 -27.05
N ILE A 9 1.54 -7.42 -25.75
CA ILE A 9 2.69 -7.93 -25.01
C ILE A 9 2.23 -8.94 -23.97
N GLN A 10 3.01 -9.99 -23.78
CA GLN A 10 2.81 -10.93 -22.69
C GLN A 10 3.81 -10.64 -21.57
N VAL A 11 3.32 -10.60 -20.32
CA VAL A 11 4.11 -10.46 -19.11
C VAL A 11 3.58 -11.46 -18.09
N GLY A 12 4.45 -12.32 -17.57
CA GLY A 12 4.02 -13.43 -16.72
C GLY A 12 2.95 -14.28 -17.42
N ASN A 13 1.84 -14.48 -16.75
CA ASN A 13 0.68 -15.23 -17.28
C ASN A 13 -0.37 -14.34 -17.97
N LEU A 14 -0.16 -13.01 -18.06
CA LEU A 14 -1.11 -12.08 -18.65
C LEU A 14 -0.70 -11.63 -20.05
N THR A 15 -1.70 -11.48 -20.92
CA THR A 15 -1.54 -10.83 -22.23
C THR A 15 -2.23 -9.48 -22.19
N PHE A 16 -1.49 -8.41 -22.48
CA PHE A 16 -1.97 -7.04 -22.60
C PHE A 16 -2.21 -6.69 -24.06
N LYS A 17 -3.37 -6.09 -24.39
CA LYS A 17 -3.73 -5.72 -25.77
C LYS A 17 -2.81 -4.68 -26.42
N ASN A 18 -2.10 -3.90 -25.60
CA ASN A 18 -1.11 -2.91 -26.02
C ASN A 18 -0.16 -2.61 -24.84
N ARG A 19 0.75 -1.64 -24.99
CA ARG A 19 1.76 -1.27 -23.99
C ARG A 19 1.42 0.01 -23.24
N ILE A 20 0.13 0.37 -23.17
CA ILE A 20 -0.34 1.56 -22.47
C ILE A 20 -0.84 1.16 -21.08
N MET A 21 -0.15 1.65 -20.07
CA MET A 21 -0.47 1.44 -18.66
C MET A 21 -0.90 2.75 -18.02
N PHE A 22 -1.91 2.71 -17.16
CA PHE A 22 -2.21 3.79 -16.23
C PHE A 22 -1.55 3.46 -14.88
N PRO A 23 -0.56 4.26 -14.45
CA PRO A 23 0.19 3.97 -13.23
C PRO A 23 -0.65 4.24 -11.97
N PRO A 24 -0.22 3.72 -10.80
CA PRO A 24 -0.93 3.94 -9.55
C PRO A 24 -1.00 5.42 -9.18
N LEU A 25 -2.20 5.85 -8.83
CA LEU A 25 -2.50 7.22 -8.42
C LEU A 25 -3.55 7.21 -7.31
N THR A 26 -3.37 8.02 -6.27
CA THR A 26 -4.40 8.30 -5.27
C THR A 26 -5.39 9.30 -5.86
N THR A 27 -6.60 8.85 -6.17
CA THR A 27 -7.63 9.66 -6.84
C THR A 27 -8.44 10.53 -5.89
N GLY A 28 -8.60 10.09 -4.64
CA GLY A 28 -9.51 10.70 -3.68
C GLY A 28 -10.99 10.53 -4.06
N TYR A 29 -11.31 9.54 -4.90
CA TYR A 29 -12.67 9.23 -5.33
C TYR A 29 -13.31 8.07 -4.56
N GLU A 30 -12.52 7.44 -3.69
CA GLU A 30 -12.95 6.35 -2.83
C GLU A 30 -13.98 6.84 -1.80
N GLU A 31 -14.85 5.93 -1.36
CA GLU A 31 -15.77 6.20 -0.28
C GLU A 31 -15.02 6.39 1.05
N ARG A 32 -15.68 6.91 2.07
CA ARG A 32 -15.06 7.21 3.37
C ARG A 32 -14.45 5.99 4.06
N ASP A 33 -14.99 4.80 3.81
CA ASP A 33 -14.47 3.54 4.33
C ASP A 33 -13.33 2.95 3.47
N GLY A 34 -12.98 3.62 2.36
CA GLY A 34 -11.99 3.20 1.38
C GLY A 34 -12.52 2.22 0.35
N SER A 35 -13.83 2.11 0.21
CA SER A 35 -14.47 1.27 -0.81
C SER A 35 -14.41 1.91 -2.18
N ILE A 36 -14.48 1.08 -3.23
CA ILE A 36 -14.62 1.52 -4.62
C ILE A 36 -16.09 1.89 -4.86
N GLY A 37 -16.36 3.19 -4.83
CA GLY A 37 -17.69 3.75 -5.10
C GLY A 37 -17.92 4.10 -6.58
N PRO A 38 -19.10 4.70 -6.89
CA PRO A 38 -19.46 5.04 -8.27
C PRO A 38 -18.47 5.98 -8.96
N ARG A 39 -17.83 6.91 -8.22
CA ARG A 39 -16.86 7.86 -8.79
C ARG A 39 -15.59 7.17 -9.23
N SER A 40 -15.02 6.30 -8.37
CA SER A 40 -13.84 5.49 -8.69
C SER A 40 -14.13 4.56 -9.86
N LEU A 41 -15.26 3.86 -9.82
CA LEU A 41 -15.67 2.96 -10.89
C LEU A 41 -15.77 3.70 -12.25
N ALA A 42 -16.47 4.86 -12.30
CA ALA A 42 -16.61 5.66 -13.51
C ALA A 42 -15.26 6.17 -14.03
N PHE A 43 -14.36 6.58 -13.13
CA PHE A 43 -13.02 7.06 -13.51
C PHE A 43 -12.20 5.98 -14.19
N TYR A 44 -12.05 4.81 -13.57
CA TYR A 44 -11.24 3.72 -14.10
C TYR A 44 -11.86 3.09 -15.36
N THR A 45 -13.20 2.97 -15.42
CA THR A 45 -13.89 2.50 -16.62
C THR A 45 -13.62 3.42 -17.82
N ARG A 46 -13.60 4.75 -17.63
CA ARG A 46 -13.23 5.69 -18.71
C ARG A 46 -11.83 5.50 -19.25
N LEU A 47 -10.85 5.20 -18.38
CA LEU A 47 -9.49 4.92 -18.81
C LEU A 47 -9.42 3.65 -19.65
N ALA A 48 -10.12 2.60 -19.25
CA ALA A 48 -10.22 1.35 -20.01
C ALA A 48 -10.90 1.56 -21.38
N GLN A 49 -11.99 2.32 -21.43
CA GLN A 49 -12.66 2.76 -22.67
C GLN A 49 -11.74 3.59 -23.57
N GLY A 50 -10.86 4.38 -23.00
CA GLY A 50 -9.84 5.18 -23.70
C GLY A 50 -8.71 4.35 -24.33
N GLY A 51 -8.71 3.02 -24.13
CA GLY A 51 -7.74 2.10 -24.75
C GLY A 51 -6.58 1.68 -23.85
N CYS A 52 -6.58 2.04 -22.56
CA CYS A 52 -5.63 1.49 -21.60
C CYS A 52 -5.71 -0.05 -21.59
N SER A 53 -4.57 -0.71 -21.58
CA SER A 53 -4.51 -2.18 -21.47
C SER A 53 -4.29 -2.66 -20.05
N TYR A 54 -3.77 -1.81 -19.19
CA TYR A 54 -3.45 -2.11 -17.81
C TYR A 54 -3.64 -0.89 -16.91
N ILE A 55 -4.33 -1.07 -15.81
CA ILE A 55 -4.60 -0.02 -14.82
C ILE A 55 -4.18 -0.52 -13.44
N VAL A 56 -3.34 0.25 -12.76
CA VAL A 56 -2.97 -0.02 -11.36
C VAL A 56 -3.72 0.92 -10.45
N ILE A 57 -4.52 0.35 -9.55
CA ILE A 57 -5.22 1.09 -8.50
C ILE A 57 -4.24 1.41 -7.38
N GLY A 58 -3.97 2.70 -7.14
CA GLY A 58 -2.94 3.14 -6.22
C GLY A 58 -3.31 3.06 -4.75
N ASP A 59 -2.31 2.83 -3.92
CA ASP A 59 -2.31 2.93 -2.46
C ASP A 59 -3.43 2.13 -1.76
N VAL A 60 -3.64 0.86 -2.17
CA VAL A 60 -4.63 -0.02 -1.52
C VAL A 60 -4.11 -0.52 -0.18
N ALA A 61 -4.75 -0.11 0.91
CA ALA A 61 -4.36 -0.53 2.25
C ALA A 61 -4.93 -1.92 2.60
N PRO A 62 -4.09 -2.86 3.08
CA PRO A 62 -4.52 -4.20 3.50
C PRO A 62 -5.14 -4.21 4.91
N VAL A 63 -5.21 -3.05 5.55
CA VAL A 63 -5.71 -2.85 6.91
C VAL A 63 -6.59 -1.60 6.98
N ARG A 64 -7.41 -1.50 8.02
CA ARG A 64 -8.23 -0.33 8.28
C ARG A 64 -7.34 0.84 8.74
N THR A 65 -7.19 1.85 7.90
CA THR A 65 -6.44 3.08 8.19
C THR A 65 -7.38 4.29 8.23
N ALA A 66 -6.94 5.38 8.84
CA ALA A 66 -7.63 6.67 8.76
C ALA A 66 -7.39 7.40 7.42
N SER A 67 -6.41 6.95 6.64
CA SER A 67 -6.09 7.53 5.33
C SER A 67 -7.27 7.37 4.35
N PRO A 68 -7.57 8.37 3.52
CA PRO A 68 -8.62 8.31 2.48
C PRO A 68 -8.13 7.53 1.23
N THR A 69 -7.48 6.41 1.42
CA THR A 69 -7.00 5.52 0.36
C THR A 69 -7.94 4.35 0.17
N PRO A 70 -7.94 3.68 -1.01
CA PRO A 70 -8.68 2.45 -1.19
C PRO A 70 -8.23 1.39 -0.17
N LYS A 71 -9.13 0.50 0.22
CA LYS A 71 -8.86 -0.52 1.22
C LYS A 71 -9.48 -1.85 0.82
N LEU A 72 -8.76 -2.95 1.11
CA LEU A 72 -9.29 -4.31 0.93
C LEU A 72 -8.84 -5.17 2.11
N TYR A 73 -9.40 -4.92 3.27
CA TYR A 73 -9.09 -5.65 4.51
C TYR A 73 -10.20 -6.62 4.93
N ASP A 74 -11.43 -6.42 4.46
CA ASP A 74 -12.60 -7.20 4.83
C ASP A 74 -13.22 -7.93 3.63
N GLU A 75 -13.79 -9.13 3.86
CA GLU A 75 -14.43 -9.94 2.80
C GLU A 75 -15.64 -9.22 2.17
N SER A 76 -16.34 -8.36 2.91
CA SER A 76 -17.48 -7.58 2.40
C SER A 76 -17.10 -6.60 1.29
N GLN A 77 -15.80 -6.24 1.19
CA GLN A 77 -15.30 -5.32 0.17
C GLN A 77 -15.01 -6.02 -1.17
N ILE A 78 -14.96 -7.35 -1.22
CA ILE A 78 -14.62 -8.13 -2.43
C ILE A 78 -15.57 -7.80 -3.59
N GLU A 79 -16.87 -7.74 -3.33
CA GLU A 79 -17.87 -7.52 -4.38
C GLU A 79 -17.70 -6.19 -5.13
N MET A 80 -17.20 -5.17 -4.46
CA MET A 80 -16.95 -3.86 -5.07
C MET A 80 -15.74 -3.88 -5.98
N TYR A 81 -14.67 -4.56 -5.55
CA TYR A 81 -13.49 -4.78 -6.40
C TYR A 81 -13.81 -5.70 -7.58
N LYS A 82 -14.72 -6.69 -7.38
CA LYS A 82 -15.21 -7.52 -8.47
C LYS A 82 -15.92 -6.71 -9.54
N LYS A 83 -16.84 -5.81 -9.14
CA LYS A 83 -17.51 -4.90 -10.07
C LYS A 83 -16.53 -4.02 -10.85
N LEU A 84 -15.46 -3.56 -10.19
CA LEU A 84 -14.39 -2.81 -10.86
C LEU A 84 -13.67 -3.69 -11.88
N ALA A 85 -13.24 -4.89 -11.50
CA ALA A 85 -12.55 -5.82 -12.39
C ALA A 85 -13.41 -6.17 -13.61
N ASP A 86 -14.67 -6.54 -13.40
CA ASP A 86 -15.63 -6.86 -14.45
C ASP A 86 -15.78 -5.70 -15.45
N ALA A 87 -15.94 -4.46 -14.95
CA ALA A 87 -16.10 -3.27 -15.80
C ALA A 87 -14.85 -2.95 -16.63
N LEU A 88 -13.65 -3.23 -16.12
CA LEU A 88 -12.41 -3.03 -16.88
C LEU A 88 -12.20 -4.15 -17.90
N HIS A 89 -12.52 -5.39 -17.52
CA HIS A 89 -12.42 -6.56 -18.39
C HIS A 89 -13.34 -6.47 -19.61
N GLU A 90 -14.52 -5.83 -19.52
CA GLU A 90 -15.40 -5.54 -20.66
C GLU A 90 -14.68 -4.76 -21.78
N HIS A 91 -13.60 -4.05 -21.45
CA HIS A 91 -12.78 -3.28 -22.38
C HIS A 91 -11.41 -3.92 -22.66
N ASP A 92 -11.24 -5.21 -22.35
CA ASP A 92 -9.95 -5.93 -22.44
C ASP A 92 -8.81 -5.16 -21.75
N CYS A 93 -9.08 -4.64 -20.56
CA CYS A 93 -8.14 -3.92 -19.71
C CYS A 93 -7.87 -4.73 -18.45
N LYS A 94 -6.61 -5.06 -18.20
CA LYS A 94 -6.18 -5.75 -16.98
C LYS A 94 -6.09 -4.78 -15.82
N VAL A 95 -6.27 -5.29 -14.60
CA VAL A 95 -6.27 -4.49 -13.38
C VAL A 95 -5.37 -5.07 -12.29
N ALA A 96 -4.56 -4.20 -11.69
CA ALA A 96 -3.78 -4.51 -10.50
C ALA A 96 -4.22 -3.67 -9.30
N LEU A 97 -3.94 -4.18 -8.11
CA LEU A 97 -3.98 -3.41 -6.88
C LEU A 97 -2.55 -3.17 -6.40
N GLN A 98 -2.17 -1.90 -6.22
CA GLN A 98 -0.93 -1.55 -5.56
C GLN A 98 -1.11 -1.65 -4.04
N LEU A 99 -0.50 -2.66 -3.42
CA LEU A 99 -0.59 -2.88 -1.99
C LEU A 99 0.52 -2.15 -1.24
N PHE A 100 0.15 -1.40 -0.22
CA PHE A 100 1.10 -0.68 0.62
C PHE A 100 0.76 -0.81 2.10
N HIS A 101 1.73 -0.51 2.95
CA HIS A 101 1.49 -0.30 4.38
C HIS A 101 2.16 1.03 4.80
N PRO A 102 1.47 1.88 5.56
CA PRO A 102 2.07 3.13 6.04
C PRO A 102 3.15 2.85 7.10
N GLU A 103 4.02 3.83 7.31
CA GLU A 103 5.18 3.75 8.20
C GLU A 103 4.82 4.13 9.63
N TYR A 104 3.79 3.49 10.18
CA TYR A 104 3.42 3.63 11.60
C TYR A 104 2.64 2.42 12.08
N ASP A 105 2.55 2.27 13.40
CA ASP A 105 1.73 1.25 14.05
C ASP A 105 0.23 1.54 13.88
N VAL A 106 -0.32 1.09 12.74
CA VAL A 106 -1.74 1.29 12.38
C VAL A 106 -2.67 0.73 13.45
N GLN A 107 -2.32 -0.41 14.05
CA GLN A 107 -3.17 -1.06 15.05
C GLN A 107 -3.15 -0.28 16.37
N GLY A 108 -1.97 0.12 16.86
CA GLY A 108 -1.83 0.87 18.09
C GLY A 108 -2.46 2.25 18.02
N VAL A 109 -2.17 3.02 16.95
CA VAL A 109 -2.80 4.33 16.72
C VAL A 109 -4.31 4.19 16.53
N GLY A 110 -4.75 3.19 15.75
CA GLY A 110 -6.17 2.92 15.50
C GLY A 110 -6.93 2.58 16.77
N LYS A 111 -6.33 1.79 17.67
CA LYS A 111 -6.93 1.46 18.98
C LYS A 111 -7.13 2.71 19.84
N MET A 112 -6.13 3.57 19.94
CA MET A 112 -6.24 4.82 20.71
C MET A 112 -7.32 5.74 20.16
N ILE A 113 -7.42 5.88 18.82
CA ILE A 113 -8.47 6.69 18.16
C ILE A 113 -9.86 6.10 18.43
N MET A 114 -10.01 4.77 18.40
CA MET A 114 -11.28 4.10 18.68
C MET A 114 -11.70 4.33 20.16
N GLU A 115 -10.78 4.14 21.10
CA GLU A 115 -11.02 4.37 22.53
C GLU A 115 -11.37 5.85 22.81
N ALA A 116 -10.68 6.80 22.17
CA ALA A 116 -11.02 8.21 22.22
C ALA A 116 -12.44 8.50 21.72
N GLY A 117 -12.83 7.87 20.60
CA GLY A 117 -14.18 7.98 20.05
C GLY A 117 -15.26 7.45 21.00
N ILE A 118 -15.00 6.34 21.70
CA ILE A 118 -15.91 5.80 22.73
C ILE A 118 -16.04 6.78 23.89
N ALA A 119 -14.92 7.29 24.42
CA ALA A 119 -14.93 8.27 25.50
C ALA A 119 -15.68 9.55 25.11
N GLY A 120 -15.48 10.07 23.89
CA GLY A 120 -16.21 11.22 23.37
C GLY A 120 -17.73 10.98 23.27
N GLN A 121 -18.15 9.78 22.88
CA GLN A 121 -19.58 9.40 22.86
C GLN A 121 -20.16 9.33 24.29
N LEU A 122 -19.40 8.81 25.25
CA LEU A 122 -19.82 8.75 26.66
C LEU A 122 -19.92 10.16 27.24
N ALA A 123 -18.95 11.04 26.95
CA ALA A 123 -19.00 12.45 27.36
C ALA A 123 -20.26 13.16 26.82
N ALA A 124 -20.59 12.95 25.54
CA ALA A 124 -21.80 13.51 24.93
C ALA A 124 -23.09 12.99 25.58
N LYS A 125 -23.16 11.72 25.93
CA LYS A 125 -24.31 11.10 26.65
C LYS A 125 -24.45 11.65 28.05
N ALA A 126 -23.37 11.75 28.81
CA ALA A 126 -23.37 12.30 30.18
C ALA A 126 -23.81 13.79 30.16
N LYS A 127 -23.32 14.57 29.20
CA LYS A 127 -23.75 15.95 29.00
C LYS A 127 -25.26 16.07 28.72
N ALA A 128 -25.80 15.18 27.89
CA ALA A 128 -27.25 15.14 27.58
C ALA A 128 -28.10 14.74 28.82
N ALA A 129 -27.51 13.98 29.75
CA ALA A 129 -28.12 13.60 31.03
C ALA A 129 -27.91 14.63 32.14
N ASN A 130 -27.27 15.77 31.86
CA ASN A 130 -26.84 16.79 32.84
C ASN A 130 -25.88 16.26 33.92
N ASP A 131 -25.16 15.18 33.68
CA ASP A 131 -24.09 14.64 34.50
C ASP A 131 -22.77 15.31 34.12
N VAL A 132 -22.51 16.46 34.78
CA VAL A 132 -21.34 17.31 34.43
C VAL A 132 -20.03 16.63 34.79
N GLU A 133 -19.98 15.94 35.94
CA GLU A 133 -18.75 15.32 36.44
C GLU A 133 -18.31 14.17 35.48
N GLU A 134 -19.22 13.28 35.14
CA GLU A 134 -18.90 12.21 34.22
C GLU A 134 -18.60 12.71 32.77
N ALA A 135 -19.30 13.78 32.35
CA ALA A 135 -19.02 14.41 31.04
C ALA A 135 -17.59 14.97 30.97
N GLU A 136 -17.16 15.71 31.98
CA GLU A 136 -15.81 16.27 32.06
C GLU A 136 -14.73 15.16 32.14
N LYS A 137 -14.96 14.14 32.95
CA LYS A 137 -14.07 12.98 33.07
C LYS A 137 -13.88 12.27 31.74
N GLN A 138 -14.96 11.95 31.03
CA GLN A 138 -14.91 11.26 29.75
C GLN A 138 -14.30 12.14 28.64
N GLN A 139 -14.57 13.46 28.68
CA GLN A 139 -13.94 14.39 27.74
C GLN A 139 -12.42 14.44 27.93
N LYS A 140 -11.95 14.48 29.18
CA LYS A 140 -10.52 14.44 29.48
C LYS A 140 -9.85 13.15 28.95
N ILE A 141 -10.49 11.98 29.13
CA ILE A 141 -9.99 10.72 28.58
C ILE A 141 -9.92 10.78 27.06
N CYS A 142 -10.95 11.31 26.39
CA CYS A 142 -10.97 11.52 24.94
C CYS A 142 -9.80 12.37 24.46
N ASP A 143 -9.57 13.50 25.13
CA ASP A 143 -8.51 14.45 24.77
C ASP A 143 -7.10 13.85 24.99
N GLU A 144 -6.89 13.14 26.11
CA GLU A 144 -5.62 12.46 26.40
C GLU A 144 -5.29 11.36 25.38
N LEU A 145 -6.27 10.50 25.05
CA LEU A 145 -6.12 9.45 24.05
C LEU A 145 -5.87 10.03 22.65
N THR A 146 -6.60 11.07 22.28
CA THR A 146 -6.42 11.76 21.00
C THR A 146 -5.02 12.36 20.90
N LYS A 147 -4.57 13.07 21.93
CA LYS A 147 -3.21 13.63 22.00
C LYS A 147 -2.15 12.53 21.94
N GLY A 148 -2.36 11.43 22.66
CA GLY A 148 -1.46 10.28 22.64
C GLY A 148 -1.36 9.63 21.27
N ALA A 149 -2.50 9.46 20.57
CA ALA A 149 -2.53 8.89 19.22
C ALA A 149 -1.74 9.76 18.22
N TYR A 150 -1.91 11.08 18.26
CA TYR A 150 -1.13 11.99 17.41
C TYR A 150 0.37 11.97 17.76
N ALA A 151 0.72 11.96 19.04
CA ALA A 151 2.12 11.89 19.47
C ALA A 151 2.78 10.59 18.98
N LYS A 152 2.08 9.44 19.13
CA LYS A 152 2.55 8.15 18.62
C LYS A 152 2.69 8.17 17.10
N LEU A 153 1.71 8.69 16.37
CA LEU A 153 1.78 8.79 14.92
C LEU A 153 2.99 9.62 14.46
N HIS A 154 3.22 10.77 15.07
CA HIS A 154 4.39 11.62 14.77
C HIS A 154 5.72 10.93 15.07
N HIS A 155 5.81 10.21 16.19
CA HIS A 155 6.99 9.42 16.51
C HIS A 155 7.23 8.33 15.49
N ASP A 156 6.20 7.52 15.23
CA ASP A 156 6.28 6.37 14.32
C ASP A 156 6.68 6.80 12.90
N MET A 157 6.14 7.90 12.37
CA MET A 157 6.51 8.41 11.04
C MET A 157 8.02 8.66 10.87
N GLN A 158 8.77 8.79 11.95
CA GLN A 158 10.21 9.02 11.93
C GLN A 158 11.02 7.77 12.33
N HIS A 159 10.44 6.89 13.13
CA HIS A 159 11.17 5.83 13.84
C HIS A 159 10.64 4.41 13.58
N PHE A 160 9.43 4.26 13.01
CA PHE A 160 8.77 2.95 12.87
C PHE A 160 9.63 1.93 12.13
N VAL A 161 10.31 2.35 11.06
CA VAL A 161 11.19 1.45 10.28
C VAL A 161 12.26 0.80 11.18
N THR A 162 12.85 1.57 12.09
CA THR A 162 13.89 1.08 13.00
C THR A 162 13.30 0.35 14.21
N GLU A 163 12.18 0.80 14.74
CA GLU A 163 11.63 0.35 16.02
C GLU A 163 10.58 -0.78 15.89
N ALA A 164 9.99 -0.96 14.69
CA ALA A 164 9.00 -2.01 14.49
C ALA A 164 9.55 -3.39 14.87
N SER A 165 8.84 -4.12 15.71
CA SER A 165 9.22 -5.47 16.07
C SER A 165 9.09 -6.43 14.88
N VAL A 166 9.79 -7.55 14.91
CA VAL A 166 9.67 -8.62 13.91
C VAL A 166 8.24 -9.14 13.84
N ASP A 167 7.55 -9.21 14.99
CA ASP A 167 6.15 -9.63 15.04
C ASP A 167 5.23 -8.62 14.32
N GLN A 168 5.45 -7.32 14.48
CA GLN A 168 4.71 -6.29 13.73
C GLN A 168 4.97 -6.41 12.23
N LEU A 169 6.21 -6.56 11.80
CA LEU A 169 6.54 -6.77 10.39
C LEU A 169 5.89 -8.05 9.84
N THR A 170 5.88 -9.13 10.62
CA THR A 170 5.21 -10.39 10.26
C THR A 170 3.70 -10.20 10.12
N ALA A 171 3.07 -9.48 11.04
CA ALA A 171 1.63 -9.17 10.96
C ALA A 171 1.29 -8.34 9.73
N ILE A 172 2.13 -7.36 9.38
CA ILE A 172 1.98 -6.53 8.18
C ILE A 172 2.09 -7.40 6.92
N LYS A 173 3.13 -8.23 6.80
CA LYS A 173 3.30 -9.18 5.69
C LYS A 173 2.07 -10.06 5.51
N ASN A 174 1.55 -10.62 6.61
CA ASN A 174 0.36 -11.46 6.57
C ASN A 174 -0.89 -10.69 6.11
N SER A 175 -1.04 -9.43 6.52
CA SER A 175 -2.17 -8.59 6.07
C SER A 175 -2.11 -8.31 4.56
N ILE A 176 -0.92 -8.05 4.03
CA ILE A 176 -0.68 -7.87 2.58
C ILE A 176 -1.03 -9.15 1.82
N ALA A 177 -0.57 -10.31 2.29
CA ALA A 177 -0.88 -11.61 1.68
C ALA A 177 -2.40 -11.91 1.69
N GLN A 178 -3.09 -11.62 2.79
CA GLN A 178 -4.56 -11.78 2.87
C GLN A 178 -5.29 -10.81 1.94
N CYS A 179 -4.79 -9.59 1.78
CA CYS A 179 -5.32 -8.63 0.81
C CYS A 179 -5.19 -9.18 -0.64
N ALA A 180 -4.03 -9.71 -1.01
CA ALA A 180 -3.80 -10.33 -2.31
C ALA A 180 -4.76 -11.50 -2.56
N ARG A 181 -5.02 -12.35 -1.56
CA ARG A 181 -6.03 -13.43 -1.65
C ARG A 181 -7.44 -12.89 -1.92
N LYS A 182 -7.83 -11.79 -1.26
CA LYS A 182 -9.14 -11.14 -1.52
C LYS A 182 -9.19 -10.52 -2.91
N ALA A 183 -8.10 -9.90 -3.36
CA ALA A 183 -7.98 -9.36 -4.72
C ALA A 183 -8.15 -10.48 -5.77
N GLN A 184 -7.51 -11.64 -5.59
CA GLN A 184 -7.70 -12.81 -6.46
C GLN A 184 -9.16 -13.27 -6.50
N LYS A 185 -9.83 -13.35 -5.34
CA LYS A 185 -11.26 -13.69 -5.28
C LYS A 185 -12.15 -12.66 -6.00
N ALA A 186 -11.74 -11.41 -6.03
CA ALA A 186 -12.44 -10.33 -6.73
C ALA A 186 -12.19 -10.32 -8.26
N GLY A 187 -11.36 -11.22 -8.78
CA GLY A 187 -11.03 -11.25 -10.22
C GLY A 187 -10.01 -10.19 -10.65
N ILE A 188 -9.27 -9.60 -9.73
CA ILE A 188 -8.13 -8.74 -10.02
C ILE A 188 -7.02 -9.57 -10.66
N ASP A 189 -6.36 -9.06 -11.69
CA ASP A 189 -5.38 -9.79 -12.49
C ASP A 189 -3.98 -9.80 -11.86
N ALA A 190 -3.60 -8.74 -11.16
CA ALA A 190 -2.24 -8.57 -10.65
C ALA A 190 -2.17 -7.85 -9.29
N ILE A 191 -1.05 -8.02 -8.62
CA ILE A 191 -0.67 -7.23 -7.44
C ILE A 191 0.60 -6.44 -7.75
N GLU A 192 0.57 -5.13 -7.53
CA GLU A 192 1.78 -4.32 -7.43
C GLU A 192 2.20 -4.19 -5.96
N ILE A 193 3.41 -4.60 -5.65
CA ILE A 193 4.04 -4.32 -4.36
C ILE A 193 4.55 -2.88 -4.39
N HIS A 194 3.99 -2.03 -3.52
CA HIS A 194 4.45 -0.64 -3.41
C HIS A 194 5.80 -0.59 -2.70
N GLY A 195 6.87 -0.53 -3.47
CA GLY A 195 8.24 -0.47 -2.98
C GLY A 195 8.63 0.87 -2.32
N ASP A 196 7.75 1.87 -2.33
CA ASP A 196 7.85 3.08 -1.51
C ASP A 196 7.29 2.83 -0.10
N ARG A 197 7.24 3.85 0.72
CA ARG A 197 6.74 3.78 2.09
C ARG A 197 7.53 2.75 2.91
N LEU A 198 6.86 1.93 3.71
CA LEU A 198 7.50 0.98 4.62
C LEU A 198 8.57 0.11 3.93
N LEU A 199 8.28 -0.45 2.74
CA LEU A 199 9.23 -1.32 2.06
C LEU A 199 10.43 -0.53 1.55
N GLY A 200 10.21 0.65 0.97
CA GLY A 200 11.30 1.50 0.48
C GLY A 200 12.19 2.01 1.61
N SER A 201 11.59 2.37 2.74
CA SER A 201 12.34 2.80 3.91
C SER A 201 13.13 1.65 4.55
N LEU A 202 12.58 0.43 4.58
CA LEU A 202 13.31 -0.78 5.00
C LEU A 202 14.48 -1.11 4.06
N CYS A 203 14.33 -0.92 2.74
CA CYS A 203 15.41 -1.13 1.77
C CYS A 203 16.50 -0.04 1.85
N SER A 204 16.13 1.17 2.28
CA SER A 204 17.01 2.33 2.25
C SER A 204 18.12 2.29 3.30
N LYS A 205 19.38 2.45 2.88
CA LYS A 205 20.48 2.65 3.81
C LYS A 205 20.48 4.01 4.52
N LEU A 206 19.65 4.95 4.04
CA LEU A 206 19.53 6.28 4.62
C LEU A 206 18.50 6.32 5.76
N LEU A 207 17.53 5.41 5.78
CA LEU A 207 16.40 5.39 6.71
C LEU A 207 16.39 4.16 7.62
N ASN A 208 16.92 3.04 7.14
CA ASN A 208 16.95 1.79 7.90
C ASN A 208 18.20 1.72 8.79
N HIS A 209 18.03 1.95 10.07
CA HIS A 209 19.08 1.85 11.10
C HIS A 209 18.94 0.60 11.96
N ARG A 210 18.23 -0.42 11.48
CA ARG A 210 18.04 -1.70 12.19
C ARG A 210 19.35 -2.46 12.30
N THR A 211 19.49 -3.22 13.39
CA THR A 211 20.64 -4.08 13.67
C THR A 211 20.30 -5.58 13.66
N ASP A 212 19.04 -5.90 13.33
CA ASP A 212 18.57 -7.26 13.17
C ASP A 212 18.68 -7.76 11.70
N ASN A 213 18.03 -8.88 11.39
CA ASN A 213 18.06 -9.51 10.06
C ASN A 213 17.39 -8.68 8.94
N TYR A 214 16.83 -7.53 9.25
CA TYR A 214 16.21 -6.59 8.29
C TYR A 214 17.02 -5.30 8.13
N GLY A 215 18.25 -5.22 8.70
CA GLY A 215 19.11 -4.04 8.61
C GLY A 215 20.55 -4.34 8.23
N GLY A 216 21.33 -3.31 7.95
CA GLY A 216 22.74 -3.40 7.60
C GLY A 216 22.99 -3.66 6.11
N SER A 217 23.34 -4.89 5.72
CA SER A 217 23.66 -5.23 4.31
C SER A 217 22.45 -5.09 3.38
N LEU A 218 22.72 -4.99 2.07
CA LEU A 218 21.66 -4.91 1.05
C LEU A 218 20.71 -6.13 1.16
N GLU A 219 21.25 -7.32 1.30
CA GLU A 219 20.50 -8.58 1.41
C GLU A 219 19.53 -8.54 2.62
N ASN A 220 19.98 -8.01 3.74
CA ASN A 220 19.14 -7.89 4.93
C ASN A 220 18.07 -6.82 4.76
N ARG A 221 18.42 -5.64 4.23
CA ARG A 221 17.48 -4.54 4.02
C ARG A 221 16.39 -4.89 3.00
N THR A 222 16.69 -5.69 1.98
CA THR A 222 15.76 -6.14 0.94
C THR A 222 15.01 -7.43 1.30
N ARG A 223 15.44 -8.15 2.32
CA ARG A 223 14.84 -9.41 2.79
C ARG A 223 13.34 -9.32 3.00
N TYR A 224 12.88 -8.28 3.70
CA TYR A 224 11.46 -8.13 3.99
C TYR A 224 10.61 -7.97 2.71
N ALA A 225 11.10 -7.24 1.72
CA ALA A 225 10.41 -7.09 0.44
C ALA A 225 10.30 -8.43 -0.32
N LEU A 226 11.35 -9.25 -0.29
CA LEU A 226 11.34 -10.61 -0.87
C LEU A 226 10.38 -11.55 -0.12
N GLU A 227 10.32 -11.44 1.20
CA GLU A 227 9.36 -12.21 2.01
C GLU A 227 7.90 -11.79 1.73
N VAL A 228 7.64 -10.51 1.50
CA VAL A 228 6.33 -10.01 1.08
C VAL A 228 5.95 -10.56 -0.30
N LEU A 229 6.87 -10.53 -1.26
CA LEU A 229 6.67 -11.13 -2.58
C LEU A 229 6.30 -12.62 -2.46
N GLN A 230 7.07 -13.39 -1.71
CA GLN A 230 6.80 -14.80 -1.51
C GLN A 230 5.43 -15.05 -0.86
N ALA A 231 5.09 -14.29 0.18
CA ALA A 231 3.81 -14.40 0.87
C ALA A 231 2.60 -14.08 -0.05
N ILE A 232 2.74 -13.13 -0.96
CA ILE A 232 1.73 -12.83 -1.98
C ILE A 232 1.59 -14.01 -2.94
N LYS A 233 2.69 -14.54 -3.49
CA LYS A 233 2.68 -15.66 -4.44
C LYS A 233 2.08 -16.93 -3.83
N GLU A 234 2.30 -17.19 -2.54
CA GLU A 234 1.68 -18.29 -1.81
C GLU A 234 0.17 -18.08 -1.58
N ALA A 235 -0.22 -16.84 -1.25
CA ALA A 235 -1.62 -16.52 -0.94
C ALA A 235 -2.50 -16.39 -2.20
N ALA A 236 -1.93 -15.98 -3.33
CA ALA A 236 -2.61 -15.68 -4.58
C ALA A 236 -1.80 -16.19 -5.80
N PRO A 237 -1.63 -17.53 -5.95
CA PRO A 237 -0.67 -18.13 -6.89
C PRO A 237 -0.99 -17.94 -8.36
N SER A 238 -2.21 -17.56 -8.72
CA SER A 238 -2.61 -17.32 -10.12
C SER A 238 -2.44 -15.86 -10.54
N MET A 239 -2.07 -14.95 -9.63
CA MET A 239 -1.92 -13.53 -9.95
C MET A 239 -0.51 -13.23 -10.48
N MET A 240 -0.43 -12.33 -11.46
CA MET A 240 0.83 -11.67 -11.81
C MET A 240 1.27 -10.78 -10.63
N VAL A 241 2.56 -10.73 -10.33
CA VAL A 241 3.10 -9.86 -9.28
C VAL A 241 4.15 -8.92 -9.87
N GLU A 242 3.96 -7.63 -9.65
CA GLU A 242 4.92 -6.60 -10.00
C GLU A 242 5.44 -5.87 -8.77
N TYR A 243 6.60 -5.24 -8.90
CA TYR A 243 7.24 -4.46 -7.86
C TYR A 243 7.52 -3.04 -8.34
N LYS A 244 6.98 -2.04 -7.65
CA LYS A 244 7.36 -0.64 -7.89
C LYS A 244 8.65 -0.35 -7.17
N LEU A 245 9.75 -0.24 -7.94
CA LEU A 245 11.11 -0.08 -7.45
C LEU A 245 11.49 1.41 -7.37
N PRO A 246 11.56 2.01 -6.17
CA PRO A 246 11.96 3.38 -5.99
C PRO A 246 13.49 3.53 -6.06
N ILE A 247 13.97 4.40 -6.93
CA ILE A 247 15.39 4.69 -7.09
C ILE A 247 15.69 6.09 -6.55
N ILE A 248 16.67 6.17 -5.65
CA ILE A 248 17.25 7.42 -5.18
C ILE A 248 18.19 7.93 -6.26
N THR A 249 17.93 9.10 -6.80
CA THR A 249 18.73 9.72 -7.85
C THR A 249 19.58 10.87 -7.31
N VAL A 250 20.50 11.36 -8.12
CA VAL A 250 21.38 12.47 -7.78
C VAL A 250 20.98 13.71 -8.57
N ASN A 251 20.81 14.82 -7.88
CA ASN A 251 20.58 16.12 -8.50
C ASN A 251 21.87 16.65 -9.17
N PRO A 252 21.79 17.64 -10.09
CA PRO A 252 22.98 18.23 -10.72
C PRO A 252 24.00 18.84 -9.75
N ASP A 253 23.59 19.23 -8.56
CA ASP A 253 24.44 19.75 -7.49
C ASP A 253 25.09 18.65 -6.62
N GLY A 254 24.85 17.37 -6.94
CA GLY A 254 25.36 16.22 -6.19
C GLY A 254 24.52 15.82 -4.97
N SER A 255 23.46 16.55 -4.64
CA SER A 255 22.54 16.16 -3.56
C SER A 255 21.67 14.98 -3.96
N LEU A 256 21.28 14.16 -2.98
CA LEU A 256 20.36 13.04 -3.22
C LEU A 256 18.93 13.52 -3.36
N ARG A 257 18.20 12.94 -4.30
CA ARG A 257 16.78 13.12 -4.50
C ARG A 257 16.02 11.87 -4.05
N GLY A 258 15.24 12.01 -2.99
CA GLY A 258 14.55 10.92 -2.31
C GLY A 258 15.42 10.25 -1.24
N LYS A 259 14.78 9.53 -0.33
CA LYS A 259 15.43 8.80 0.77
C LYS A 259 14.91 7.37 0.92
N GLY A 260 13.62 7.15 0.66
CA GLY A 260 12.97 5.84 0.77
C GLY A 260 13.13 5.05 -0.52
N GLY A 261 14.16 4.21 -0.60
CA GLY A 261 14.48 3.42 -1.79
C GLY A 261 15.95 3.03 -1.83
N LEU A 262 16.41 2.66 -2.99
CA LEU A 262 17.77 2.17 -3.23
C LEU A 262 18.55 3.14 -4.12
N LEU A 263 19.86 3.24 -3.94
CA LEU A 263 20.73 3.85 -4.92
C LEU A 263 20.79 3.01 -6.20
N GLU A 264 21.24 3.58 -7.30
CA GLU A 264 21.17 2.95 -8.63
C GLU A 264 21.86 1.57 -8.67
N ASP A 265 23.05 1.45 -8.13
CA ASP A 265 23.81 0.20 -8.05
C ASP A 265 23.10 -0.86 -7.19
N GLU A 266 22.60 -0.47 -6.02
CA GLU A 266 21.82 -1.34 -5.13
C GLU A 266 20.48 -1.75 -5.78
N ALA A 267 19.84 -0.85 -6.54
CA ALA A 267 18.58 -1.14 -7.24
C ALA A 267 18.77 -2.20 -8.34
N VAL A 268 19.91 -2.16 -9.06
CA VAL A 268 20.27 -3.18 -10.05
C VAL A 268 20.43 -4.56 -9.38
N GLU A 269 21.14 -4.63 -8.26
CA GLU A 269 21.31 -5.90 -7.54
C GLU A 269 19.98 -6.40 -6.95
N PHE A 270 19.16 -5.52 -6.40
CA PHE A 270 17.85 -5.92 -5.90
C PHE A 270 16.90 -6.36 -7.02
N ALA A 271 16.94 -5.74 -8.20
CA ALA A 271 16.18 -6.20 -9.36
C ALA A 271 16.54 -7.65 -9.75
N LYS A 272 17.82 -8.03 -9.68
CA LYS A 272 18.25 -9.43 -9.88
C LYS A 272 17.71 -10.37 -8.80
N MET A 273 17.66 -9.91 -7.54
CA MET A 273 17.06 -10.71 -6.44
C MET A 273 15.56 -10.89 -6.64
N LEU A 274 14.84 -9.86 -7.09
CA LEU A 274 13.42 -9.94 -7.43
C LEU A 274 13.17 -10.91 -8.60
N ASP A 275 13.99 -10.85 -9.66
CA ASP A 275 13.91 -11.76 -10.81
C ASP A 275 14.13 -13.22 -10.36
N ALA A 276 15.16 -13.47 -9.56
CA ALA A 276 15.43 -14.79 -8.98
C ALA A 276 14.30 -15.30 -8.07
N ALA A 277 13.59 -14.39 -7.40
CA ALA A 277 12.40 -14.70 -6.58
C ALA A 277 11.12 -14.87 -7.41
N GLY A 278 11.20 -14.66 -8.72
CA GLY A 278 10.10 -14.89 -9.68
C GLY A 278 9.12 -13.72 -9.75
N ILE A 279 9.58 -12.48 -9.68
CA ILE A 279 8.77 -11.31 -10.01
C ILE A 279 8.43 -11.32 -11.52
N ASP A 280 7.23 -10.89 -11.88
CA ASP A 280 6.79 -10.89 -13.28
C ASP A 280 7.10 -9.56 -13.98
N MET A 281 7.08 -8.44 -13.25
CA MET A 281 7.34 -7.10 -13.78
C MET A 281 7.95 -6.18 -12.72
N ILE A 282 8.75 -5.21 -13.16
CA ILE A 282 9.29 -4.14 -12.31
C ILE A 282 8.89 -2.79 -12.91
N GLN A 283 8.22 -1.96 -12.11
CA GLN A 283 7.96 -0.55 -12.42
C GLN A 283 9.03 0.31 -11.75
N VAL A 284 9.89 0.94 -12.54
CA VAL A 284 10.90 1.85 -12.01
C VAL A 284 10.27 3.21 -11.69
N ALA A 285 10.52 3.73 -10.51
CA ALA A 285 10.00 5.01 -10.05
C ALA A 285 11.09 5.84 -9.35
N GLN A 286 10.90 7.16 -9.31
CA GLN A 286 11.71 8.03 -8.46
C GLN A 286 11.33 7.77 -6.99
N ALA A 287 12.34 7.61 -6.13
CA ALA A 287 12.11 7.54 -4.69
C ALA A 287 11.49 8.84 -4.16
N ASN A 288 10.49 8.70 -3.31
CA ASN A 288 9.89 9.81 -2.57
C ASN A 288 10.56 9.97 -1.20
N HIS A 289 10.42 11.15 -0.58
CA HIS A 289 10.94 11.63 0.71
C HIS A 289 12.38 12.05 0.74
#